data_b70a7082bb9646742dfde2f19b84946b
#
_entry.id   b70a7082bb9646742dfde2f19b84946b
#
_cell.length_a   1.000
_cell.length_b   1.000
_cell.length_c   1.000
_cell.angle_alpha   90.00
_cell.angle_beta   90.00
_cell.angle_gamma   90.00
#
_symmetry.space_group_name_H-M   'P 1'
#
loop_
_entity.id
_entity.type
_entity.pdbx_description
1 polymer ?
#
loop_
_entity_poly.entity_id
_entity_poly.type
_entity_poly.pdbx_seq_one_letter_code
_entity_poly.pdbx_strand_id
1 'polypeptide(L)'
;MNFSKKISDIEQNHLLRLRRIANSAQSTEMKIDGKKIVNFCSNDYLSLANHPQIKEALIKGINLYGVGSGASHLVSGHSESHHKLEEALANHTGQQRALLFSSGYSANLGIFSALRDEISWSLQDKLNHASLIDGNRLIGLPIQR
;
A
#
# COMPACT_ATOMS: atom_id res chain seq x y z
N MET A 1 4.31 -13.94 27.91
CA MET A 1 3.18 -13.71 27.01
C MET A 1 2.82 -15.03 26.35
N ASN A 2 1.58 -15.53 26.47
CA ASN A 2 1.17 -16.83 25.89
C ASN A 2 0.51 -16.61 24.54
N PHE A 3 1.29 -16.71 23.46
CA PHE A 3 0.80 -16.51 22.10
C PHE A 3 -0.17 -17.61 21.66
N SER A 4 0.03 -18.86 22.10
CA SER A 4 -0.86 -19.98 21.74
C SER A 4 -2.29 -19.74 22.23
N LYS A 5 -2.45 -19.24 23.47
CA LYS A 5 -3.77 -18.87 23.99
C LYS A 5 -4.42 -17.76 23.16
N LYS A 6 -3.66 -16.71 22.80
CA LYS A 6 -4.20 -15.63 21.96
C LYS A 6 -4.64 -16.10 20.57
N ILE A 7 -3.89 -17.01 19.96
CA ILE A 7 -4.27 -17.58 18.66
C ILE A 7 -5.56 -18.40 18.80
N SER A 8 -5.65 -19.24 19.84
CA SER A 8 -6.87 -20.02 20.12
C SER A 8 -8.09 -19.13 20.35
N ASP A 9 -7.94 -18.03 21.10
CA ASP A 9 -9.03 -17.08 21.35
C ASP A 9 -9.48 -16.40 20.03
N ILE A 10 -8.56 -16.05 19.13
CA ILE A 10 -8.86 -15.50 17.82
C ILE A 10 -9.59 -16.53 16.93
N GLU A 11 -9.16 -17.79 16.98
CA GLU A 11 -9.77 -18.89 16.23
C GLU A 11 -11.20 -19.19 16.73
N GLN A 12 -11.40 -19.28 18.04
CA GLN A 12 -12.72 -19.50 18.65
C GLN A 12 -13.71 -18.37 18.32
N ASN A 13 -13.23 -17.14 18.17
CA ASN A 13 -14.04 -16.00 17.75
C ASN A 13 -14.17 -15.85 16.23
N HIS A 14 -13.74 -16.84 15.43
CA HIS A 14 -13.77 -16.81 13.96
C HIS A 14 -13.05 -15.60 13.34
N LEU A 15 -12.05 -15.06 14.03
CA LEU A 15 -11.27 -13.90 13.58
C LEU A 15 -9.92 -14.29 12.99
N LEU A 16 -9.54 -15.59 13.05
CA LEU A 16 -8.27 -16.05 12.48
C LEU A 16 -8.28 -15.91 10.97
N ARG A 17 -7.28 -15.16 10.46
CA ARG A 17 -7.05 -14.95 9.03
C ARG A 17 -5.85 -15.76 8.56
N LEU A 18 -6.10 -16.73 7.69
CA LEU A 18 -5.05 -17.54 7.07
C LEU A 18 -4.71 -16.96 5.69
N ARG A 19 -3.41 -16.85 5.40
CA ARG A 19 -2.95 -16.46 4.07
C ARG A 19 -3.10 -17.63 3.11
N ARG A 20 -3.61 -17.33 1.93
CA ARG A 20 -3.73 -18.29 0.83
C ARG A 20 -2.61 -18.06 -0.17
N ILE A 21 -2.19 -19.10 -0.89
CA ILE A 21 -1.06 -19.05 -1.81
C ILE A 21 -1.58 -18.87 -3.23
N ALA A 22 -1.22 -17.73 -3.86
CA ALA A 22 -1.45 -17.50 -5.28
C ALA A 22 -0.37 -18.26 -6.09
N ASN A 23 -0.80 -19.20 -6.91
CA ASN A 23 0.08 -20.04 -7.74
C ASN A 23 0.11 -19.60 -9.22
N SER A 24 -0.45 -18.45 -9.54
CA SER A 24 -0.43 -17.85 -10.87
C SER A 24 -0.32 -16.32 -10.77
N ALA A 25 -0.06 -15.67 -11.90
CA ALA A 25 -0.17 -14.22 -11.98
C ALA A 25 -1.60 -13.76 -11.68
N GLN A 26 -1.76 -12.47 -11.29
CA GLN A 26 -3.07 -11.86 -11.08
C GLN A 26 -3.87 -11.86 -12.39
N SER A 27 -5.12 -12.29 -12.30
CA SER A 27 -6.07 -12.35 -13.39
C SER A 27 -7.48 -12.57 -12.83
N THR A 28 -8.51 -12.43 -13.67
CA THR A 28 -9.89 -12.84 -13.35
C THR A 28 -9.99 -14.32 -13.05
N GLU A 29 -9.22 -15.15 -13.77
CA GLU A 29 -9.06 -16.58 -13.47
C GLU A 29 -7.65 -16.82 -12.98
N MET A 30 -7.51 -17.41 -11.81
CA MET A 30 -6.20 -17.68 -11.21
C MET A 30 -6.20 -18.99 -10.41
N LYS A 31 -5.01 -19.40 -9.98
CA LYS A 31 -4.85 -20.54 -9.06
C LYS A 31 -4.55 -20.05 -7.66
N ILE A 32 -5.35 -20.50 -6.69
CA ILE A 32 -5.14 -20.27 -5.26
C ILE A 32 -5.13 -21.65 -4.56
N ASP A 33 -4.08 -21.92 -3.78
CA ASP A 33 -3.86 -23.21 -3.09
C ASP A 33 -4.00 -24.40 -4.06
N GLY A 34 -3.45 -24.27 -5.29
CA GLY A 34 -3.50 -25.27 -6.34
C GLY A 34 -4.84 -25.37 -7.10
N LYS A 35 -5.90 -24.69 -6.67
CA LYS A 35 -7.23 -24.75 -7.28
C LYS A 35 -7.48 -23.57 -8.22
N LYS A 36 -8.11 -23.84 -9.37
CA LYS A 36 -8.60 -22.76 -10.24
C LYS A 36 -9.78 -22.06 -9.57
N ILE A 37 -9.78 -20.75 -9.56
CA ILE A 37 -10.84 -19.90 -9.04
C ILE A 37 -11.13 -18.74 -9.97
N VAL A 38 -12.34 -18.18 -9.87
CA VAL A 38 -12.66 -16.85 -10.39
C VAL A 38 -12.44 -15.83 -9.26
N ASN A 39 -11.62 -14.83 -9.53
CA ASN A 39 -11.18 -13.87 -8.53
C ASN A 39 -12.03 -12.60 -8.56
N PHE A 40 -12.87 -12.40 -7.56
CA PHE A 40 -13.66 -11.19 -7.33
C PHE A 40 -13.06 -10.26 -6.25
N CYS A 41 -11.89 -10.62 -5.70
CA CYS A 41 -11.27 -9.88 -4.58
C CYS A 41 -10.08 -9.02 -5.01
N SER A 42 -9.83 -8.91 -6.33
CA SER A 42 -8.71 -8.14 -6.85
C SER A 42 -9.02 -6.63 -6.85
N ASN A 43 -8.01 -5.83 -6.52
CA ASN A 43 -8.01 -4.38 -6.75
C ASN A 43 -7.45 -3.99 -8.12
N ASP A 44 -7.04 -4.98 -8.93
CA ASP A 44 -6.51 -4.78 -10.28
C ASP A 44 -7.63 -4.61 -11.31
N TYR A 45 -8.44 -3.57 -11.13
CA TYR A 45 -9.63 -3.31 -11.93
C TYR A 45 -9.35 -3.09 -13.43
N LEU A 46 -8.14 -2.63 -13.76
CA LEU A 46 -7.71 -2.38 -15.14
C LEU A 46 -6.84 -3.51 -15.71
N SER A 47 -6.66 -4.61 -14.97
CA SER A 47 -5.81 -5.75 -15.35
C SER A 47 -4.37 -5.36 -15.70
N LEU A 48 -3.83 -4.37 -14.98
CA LEU A 48 -2.49 -3.84 -15.22
C LEU A 48 -1.39 -4.65 -14.53
N ALA A 49 -1.70 -5.39 -13.46
CA ALA A 49 -0.71 -6.12 -12.67
C ALA A 49 0.08 -7.17 -13.49
N ASN A 50 -0.50 -7.66 -14.60
CA ASN A 50 0.13 -8.63 -15.49
C ASN A 50 0.25 -8.12 -16.93
N HIS A 51 0.08 -6.82 -17.17
CA HIS A 51 0.05 -6.24 -18.51
C HIS A 51 1.43 -6.35 -19.19
N PRO A 52 1.52 -6.81 -20.46
CA PRO A 52 2.80 -7.03 -21.15
C PRO A 52 3.69 -5.77 -21.19
N GLN A 53 3.13 -4.63 -21.57
CA GLN A 53 3.89 -3.37 -21.67
C GLN A 53 4.46 -2.92 -20.32
N ILE A 54 3.73 -3.18 -19.21
CA ILE A 54 4.22 -2.84 -17.86
C ILE A 54 5.39 -3.75 -17.48
N LYS A 55 5.31 -5.05 -17.82
CA LYS A 55 6.44 -5.98 -17.63
C LYS A 55 7.67 -5.56 -18.42
N GLU A 56 7.49 -5.19 -19.68
CA GLU A 56 8.60 -4.71 -20.51
C GLU A 56 9.23 -3.43 -19.95
N ALA A 57 8.42 -2.47 -19.50
CA ALA A 57 8.89 -1.26 -18.86
C ALA A 57 9.67 -1.57 -17.56
N LEU A 58 9.18 -2.51 -16.76
CA LEU A 58 9.86 -2.96 -15.54
C LEU A 58 11.20 -3.60 -15.86
N ILE A 59 11.28 -4.49 -16.86
CA ILE A 59 12.53 -5.12 -17.30
C ILE A 59 13.54 -4.07 -17.76
N LYS A 60 13.11 -3.08 -18.55
CA LYS A 60 13.97 -1.96 -18.96
C LYS A 60 14.47 -1.16 -17.74
N GLY A 61 13.58 -0.88 -16.79
CA GLY A 61 13.94 -0.20 -15.54
C GLY A 61 14.97 -0.98 -14.72
N ILE A 62 14.81 -2.30 -14.59
CA ILE A 62 15.75 -3.17 -13.88
C ILE A 62 17.13 -3.13 -14.54
N ASN A 63 17.18 -3.20 -15.87
CA ASN A 63 18.46 -3.16 -16.60
C ASN A 63 19.18 -1.82 -16.47
N LEU A 64 18.44 -0.72 -16.29
CA LEU A 64 19.00 0.63 -16.19
C LEU A 64 19.34 1.05 -14.76
N TYR A 65 18.48 0.71 -13.80
CA TYR A 65 18.56 1.21 -12.42
C TYR A 65 18.80 0.11 -11.38
N GLY A 66 18.77 -1.16 -11.76
CA GLY A 66 18.82 -2.29 -10.82
C GLY A 66 17.46 -2.56 -10.18
N VAL A 67 17.46 -3.33 -9.09
CA VAL A 67 16.24 -3.86 -8.45
C VAL A 67 15.82 -3.08 -7.18
N GLY A 68 16.58 -2.08 -6.79
CA GLY A 68 16.29 -1.31 -5.58
C GLY A 68 17.08 -0.02 -5.48
N SER A 69 16.61 0.87 -4.62
CA SER A 69 17.16 2.23 -4.49
C SER A 69 18.51 2.29 -3.75
N GLY A 70 18.85 1.27 -2.95
CA GLY A 70 20.10 1.20 -2.19
C GLY A 70 20.24 2.17 -1.02
N ALA A 71 19.38 3.20 -0.94
CA ALA A 71 19.38 4.22 0.11
C ALA A 71 18.00 4.87 0.25
N SER A 72 17.84 5.73 1.26
CA SER A 72 16.65 6.57 1.39
C SER A 72 16.60 7.66 0.29
N HIS A 73 15.40 8.17 0.00
CA HIS A 73 15.20 9.22 -1.01
C HIS A 73 16.03 10.49 -0.74
N LEU A 74 16.18 10.87 0.52
CA LEU A 74 16.93 12.09 0.90
C LEU A 74 18.45 11.96 0.79
N VAL A 75 18.97 10.75 0.61
CA VAL A 75 20.42 10.53 0.46
C VAL A 75 20.75 10.29 -1.02
N SER A 76 20.61 9.08 -1.50
CA SER A 76 20.93 8.70 -2.89
C SER A 76 19.93 7.72 -3.50
N GLY A 77 18.81 7.46 -2.82
CA GLY A 77 17.79 6.49 -3.25
C GLY A 77 16.69 7.06 -4.15
N HIS A 78 16.70 8.39 -4.44
CA HIS A 78 15.73 9.01 -5.35
C HIS A 78 16.25 8.97 -6.79
N SER A 79 15.84 7.94 -7.53
CA SER A 79 16.23 7.77 -8.93
C SER A 79 15.39 8.64 -9.88
N GLU A 80 15.86 8.78 -11.12
CA GLU A 80 15.12 9.43 -12.19
C GLU A 80 13.72 8.84 -12.41
N SER A 81 13.56 7.51 -12.19
CA SER A 81 12.25 6.86 -12.29
C SER A 81 11.25 7.35 -11.24
N HIS A 82 11.71 7.57 -10.00
CA HIS A 82 10.87 8.15 -8.95
C HIS A 82 10.46 9.58 -9.33
N HIS A 83 11.43 10.40 -9.74
CA HIS A 83 11.18 11.78 -10.11
C HIS A 83 10.16 11.91 -11.25
N LYS A 84 10.37 11.18 -12.34
CA LYS A 84 9.43 11.16 -13.48
C LYS A 84 8.03 10.66 -13.11
N LEU A 85 7.94 9.70 -12.19
CA LEU A 85 6.64 9.22 -11.73
C LEU A 85 5.92 10.28 -10.89
N GLU A 86 6.62 10.99 -10.02
CA GLU A 86 6.04 12.11 -9.25
C GLU A 86 5.55 13.22 -10.17
N GLU A 87 6.32 13.62 -11.18
CA GLU A 87 5.89 14.59 -12.18
C GLU A 87 4.66 14.11 -12.97
N ALA A 88 4.66 12.86 -13.43
CA ALA A 88 3.54 12.30 -14.17
C ALA A 88 2.26 12.24 -13.32
N LEU A 89 2.36 11.86 -12.04
CA LEU A 89 1.23 11.83 -11.12
C LEU A 89 0.72 13.23 -10.80
N ALA A 90 1.60 14.19 -10.57
CA ALA A 90 1.23 15.58 -10.35
C ALA A 90 0.46 16.15 -11.55
N ASN A 91 0.97 15.94 -12.76
CA ASN A 91 0.31 16.35 -14.01
C ASN A 91 -1.04 15.66 -14.20
N HIS A 92 -1.11 14.35 -13.98
CA HIS A 92 -2.35 13.56 -14.12
C HIS A 92 -3.45 14.00 -13.19
N THR A 93 -3.09 14.38 -11.96
CA THR A 93 -4.06 14.81 -10.92
C THR A 93 -4.29 16.33 -10.90
N GLY A 94 -3.60 17.09 -11.74
CA GLY A 94 -3.69 18.55 -11.76
C GLY A 94 -3.10 19.22 -10.51
N GLN A 95 -2.22 18.53 -9.80
CA GLN A 95 -1.56 19.04 -8.61
C GLN A 95 -0.19 19.64 -8.95
N GLN A 96 0.29 20.55 -8.10
CA GLN A 96 1.62 21.16 -8.30
C GLN A 96 2.77 20.16 -8.08
N ARG A 97 2.59 19.21 -7.18
CA ARG A 97 3.58 18.20 -6.81
C ARG A 97 2.92 16.90 -6.39
N ALA A 98 3.65 15.81 -6.48
CA ALA A 98 3.31 14.52 -5.90
C ALA A 98 4.50 14.01 -5.07
N LEU A 99 4.24 13.18 -4.08
CA LEU A 99 5.24 12.53 -3.25
C LEU A 99 4.94 11.04 -3.19
N LEU A 100 5.93 10.22 -3.51
CA LEU A 100 5.81 8.76 -3.50
C LEU A 100 6.10 8.18 -2.12
N PHE A 101 5.32 7.18 -1.75
CA PHE A 101 5.53 6.36 -0.56
C PHE A 101 5.55 4.88 -0.95
N SER A 102 6.21 4.06 -0.15
CA SER A 102 6.26 2.60 -0.35
C SER A 102 4.90 1.90 -0.20
N SER A 103 3.94 2.56 0.44
CA SER A 103 2.57 2.08 0.60
C SER A 103 1.61 3.23 0.92
N GLY A 104 0.31 3.04 0.64
CA GLY A 104 -0.73 3.99 1.08
C GLY A 104 -0.82 4.07 2.61
N TYR A 105 -0.44 3.01 3.33
CA TYR A 105 -0.35 3.01 4.79
C TYR A 105 0.68 4.05 5.25
N SER A 106 1.90 3.99 4.71
CA SER A 106 2.97 4.94 5.02
C SER A 106 2.60 6.37 4.60
N ALA A 107 1.93 6.54 3.46
CA ALA A 107 1.45 7.84 3.02
C ALA A 107 0.47 8.46 4.03
N ASN A 108 -0.52 7.69 4.49
CA ASN A 108 -1.47 8.18 5.49
C ASN A 108 -0.80 8.55 6.81
N LEU A 109 0.14 7.72 7.31
CA LEU A 109 0.91 8.07 8.51
C LEU A 109 1.72 9.36 8.30
N GLY A 110 2.36 9.50 7.13
CA GLY A 110 3.14 10.70 6.77
C GLY A 110 2.28 11.96 6.73
N ILE A 111 1.07 11.90 6.16
CA ILE A 111 0.12 13.02 6.11
C ILE A 111 -0.25 13.48 7.53
N PHE A 112 -0.66 12.55 8.41
CA PHE A 112 -0.99 12.90 9.78
C PHE A 112 0.20 13.51 10.52
N SER A 113 1.39 12.92 10.34
CA SER A 113 2.61 13.43 10.97
C SER A 113 2.97 14.84 10.50
N ALA A 114 2.84 15.11 9.20
CA ALA A 114 3.15 16.41 8.60
C ALA A 114 2.16 17.51 9.03
N LEU A 115 0.89 17.16 9.26
CA LEU A 115 -0.16 18.11 9.62
C LEU A 115 -0.36 18.24 11.14
N ARG A 116 0.42 17.54 11.95
CA ARG A 116 0.24 17.47 13.41
C ARG A 116 0.08 18.83 14.08
N ASP A 117 0.91 19.78 13.71
CA ASP A 117 0.96 21.10 14.34
C ASP A 117 -0.05 22.09 13.72
N GLU A 118 -0.68 21.70 12.61
CA GLU A 118 -1.66 22.51 11.88
C GLU A 118 -3.12 22.16 12.21
N ILE A 119 -3.36 21.02 12.83
CA ILE A 119 -4.69 20.51 13.15
C ILE A 119 -4.82 20.21 14.65
N SER A 120 -6.00 20.49 15.23
CA SER A 120 -6.27 20.26 16.65
C SER A 120 -7.17 19.06 16.94
N TRP A 121 -7.89 18.57 15.92
CA TRP A 121 -8.77 17.40 16.02
C TRP A 121 -9.02 16.80 14.64
N SER A 122 -9.53 15.58 14.58
CA SER A 122 -9.94 14.92 13.34
C SER A 122 -11.35 14.35 13.42
N LEU A 123 -12.07 14.41 12.29
CA LEU A 123 -13.33 13.70 12.10
C LEU A 123 -13.09 12.46 11.26
N GLN A 124 -13.49 11.30 11.76
CA GLN A 124 -13.26 10.03 11.07
C GLN A 124 -14.53 9.19 11.01
N ASP A 125 -14.73 8.52 9.88
CA ASP A 125 -15.74 7.46 9.80
C ASP A 125 -15.35 6.29 10.70
N LYS A 126 -16.35 5.62 11.29
CA LYS A 126 -16.15 4.45 12.15
C LYS A 126 -15.44 3.29 11.44
N LEU A 127 -15.66 3.14 10.13
CA LEU A 127 -15.14 2.08 9.28
C LEU A 127 -13.97 2.54 8.40
N ASN A 128 -13.30 3.63 8.75
CA ASN A 128 -12.12 4.09 8.04
C ASN A 128 -11.04 3.01 7.97
N HIS A 129 -10.20 3.11 6.95
CA HIS A 129 -9.04 2.24 6.82
C HIS A 129 -8.11 2.36 8.04
N ALA A 130 -7.55 1.24 8.47
CA ALA A 130 -6.71 1.16 9.67
C ALA A 130 -5.57 2.20 9.70
N SER A 131 -4.95 2.50 8.56
CA SER A 131 -3.88 3.50 8.46
C SER A 131 -4.31 4.92 8.82
N LEU A 132 -5.57 5.30 8.56
CA LEU A 132 -6.11 6.61 8.97
C LEU A 132 -6.33 6.64 10.49
N ILE A 133 -6.86 5.56 11.04
CA ILE A 133 -7.05 5.42 12.48
C ILE A 133 -5.70 5.45 13.20
N ASP A 134 -4.71 4.72 12.70
CA ASP A 134 -3.39 4.63 13.30
C ASP A 134 -2.58 5.92 13.10
N GLY A 135 -2.71 6.59 11.95
CA GLY A 135 -2.12 7.91 11.71
C GLY A 135 -2.57 8.94 12.74
N ASN A 136 -3.88 8.98 13.02
CA ASN A 136 -4.39 9.88 14.06
C ASN A 136 -3.90 9.51 15.47
N ARG A 137 -3.87 8.22 15.79
CA ARG A 137 -3.36 7.74 17.07
C ARG A 137 -1.88 8.09 17.27
N LEU A 138 -1.08 8.00 16.19
CA LEU A 138 0.35 8.32 16.21
C LEU A 138 0.59 9.76 16.66
N ILE A 139 -0.24 10.70 16.20
CA ILE A 139 -0.10 12.13 16.54
C ILE A 139 -0.87 12.53 17.79
N GLY A 140 -1.68 11.64 18.36
CA GLY A 140 -2.36 11.83 19.65
C GLY A 140 -3.50 12.86 19.62
N LEU A 141 -4.08 13.16 18.47
CA LEU A 141 -5.19 14.12 18.37
C LEU A 141 -6.54 13.50 18.77
N PRO A 142 -7.45 14.31 19.34
CA PRO A 142 -8.83 13.90 19.57
C PRO A 142 -9.52 13.46 18.29
N ILE A 143 -10.25 12.33 18.38
CA ILE A 143 -11.04 11.79 17.26
C ILE A 143 -12.50 11.97 17.57
N GLN A 144 -13.24 12.58 16.64
CA GLN A 144 -14.71 12.53 16.58
C GLN A 144 -15.16 11.49 15.55
N ARG A 145 -16.22 10.75 15.87
CA ARG A 145 -16.79 9.68 15.03
C ARG A 145 -18.29 9.84 14.92
#